data_cbd0dde88214d778305bbd8b70feefc4
#
_entry.id   cbd0dde88214d778305bbd8b70feefc4
#
_cell.length_a   1.000
_cell.length_b   1.000
_cell.length_c   1.000
_cell.angle_alpha   90.00
_cell.angle_beta   90.00
_cell.angle_gamma   90.00
#
_symmetry.space_group_name_H-M   'P 1'
#
loop_
_entity.id
_entity.type
_entity.pdbx_description
1 polymer ?
#
loop_
_entity_poly.entity_id
_entity_poly.type
_entity_poly.pdbx_seq_one_letter_code
_entity_poly.pdbx_strand_id
1 'polypeptide(L)'
;LVRNDETDENQYESQDNIVNNGNKVIKRFSKSKKLLPKIYKGHEVTIYCGCKYKGKKPNFKSCGFKPKKDVKRANRIEWEHVVPAHAFGHSFKEWRVGSEKCVNKKGKKFKGRKCAGKNKTFALMEADLYNLYPAIGEVNGLRSNYPIAEIPGEKREFGSCDVEIYKKKMEPRDQVKGNVARTYMYMEKAYPGRGIISKKNKKLIAAWDKLDPVDKWECERSKKIQKIQKNANLVLDKACKDKGF
;
A
#
# COMPACT_ATOMS: atom_id res chain seq x y z
N LEU A 1 -23.66 8.34 -38.26
CA LEU A 1 -23.91 7.61 -37.03
C LEU A 1 -22.96 8.16 -35.95
N VAL A 2 -23.46 9.10 -35.17
CA VAL A 2 -22.77 9.67 -34.00
C VAL A 2 -23.09 8.75 -32.83
N ARG A 3 -22.07 8.14 -32.21
CA ARG A 3 -22.23 7.40 -30.95
C ARG A 3 -22.13 8.39 -29.78
N ASN A 4 -23.19 8.48 -29.01
CA ASN A 4 -23.24 9.26 -27.79
C ASN A 4 -22.40 8.59 -26.70
N ASP A 5 -21.33 9.24 -26.28
CA ASP A 5 -20.46 8.87 -25.14
C ASP A 5 -20.99 9.47 -23.82
N GLU A 6 -22.31 9.46 -23.59
CA GLU A 6 -22.90 10.04 -22.36
C GLU A 6 -23.03 9.07 -21.16
N THR A 7 -22.57 7.80 -21.28
CA THR A 7 -22.85 6.79 -20.26
C THR A 7 -21.78 6.65 -19.16
N ASP A 8 -20.62 7.30 -19.26
CA ASP A 8 -19.50 7.04 -18.34
C ASP A 8 -19.37 8.05 -17.18
N GLU A 9 -19.95 9.24 -17.27
CA GLU A 9 -19.88 10.23 -16.18
C GLU A 9 -20.83 9.92 -15.01
N ASN A 10 -21.97 9.32 -15.25
CA ASN A 10 -22.98 9.01 -14.21
C ASN A 10 -22.62 7.81 -13.32
N GLN A 11 -21.69 6.92 -13.73
CA GLN A 11 -21.29 5.79 -12.91
C GLN A 11 -20.34 6.18 -11.76
N TYR A 12 -19.63 7.30 -11.85
CA TYR A 12 -18.68 7.73 -10.82
C TYR A 12 -19.28 8.65 -9.75
N GLU A 13 -20.36 9.37 -10.04
CA GLU A 13 -21.02 10.24 -9.04
C GLU A 13 -21.84 9.47 -8.01
N SER A 14 -22.35 8.27 -8.35
CA SER A 14 -23.11 7.41 -7.42
C SER A 14 -22.26 6.69 -6.36
N GLN A 15 -20.92 6.70 -6.47
CA GLN A 15 -20.02 5.93 -5.59
C GLN A 15 -19.69 6.62 -4.26
N ASP A 16 -19.97 7.90 -4.10
CA ASP A 16 -19.67 8.63 -2.85
C ASP A 16 -20.62 8.27 -1.70
N ASN A 17 -21.72 7.58 -1.97
CA ASN A 17 -22.69 7.09 -0.96
C ASN A 17 -22.40 5.67 -0.46
N ILE A 18 -21.35 4.98 -0.97
CA ILE A 18 -20.98 3.66 -0.49
C ILE A 18 -20.30 3.78 0.88
N VAL A 19 -20.81 3.05 1.87
CA VAL A 19 -20.30 3.08 3.25
C VAL A 19 -18.82 2.67 3.28
N ASN A 20 -17.98 3.66 3.50
CA ASN A 20 -16.54 3.49 3.64
C ASN A 20 -16.21 3.09 5.09
N ASN A 21 -15.69 1.87 5.28
CA ASN A 21 -15.26 1.33 6.58
C ASN A 21 -13.76 1.50 6.85
N GLY A 22 -13.04 2.25 6.02
CA GLY A 22 -11.62 2.52 6.19
C GLY A 22 -11.31 3.58 7.24
N ASN A 23 -10.12 4.14 7.16
CA ASN A 23 -9.64 5.19 8.04
C ASN A 23 -10.51 6.46 7.96
N LYS A 24 -11.02 6.91 9.12
CA LYS A 24 -11.76 8.18 9.25
C LYS A 24 -11.06 9.18 10.18
N VAL A 25 -10.02 8.74 10.88
CA VAL A 25 -9.36 9.46 11.97
C VAL A 25 -8.08 10.16 11.52
N ILE A 26 -7.23 9.47 10.76
CA ILE A 26 -5.93 9.97 10.37
C ILE A 26 -6.04 10.69 9.02
N LYS A 27 -6.06 12.01 9.06
CA LYS A 27 -6.42 12.86 7.91
C LYS A 27 -5.26 13.10 6.93
N ARG A 28 -4.02 12.70 7.24
CA ARG A 28 -2.84 12.98 6.39
C ARG A 28 -1.76 11.92 6.59
N PHE A 29 -1.13 11.50 5.52
CA PHE A 29 0.01 10.56 5.53
C PHE A 29 1.17 11.02 6.42
N SER A 30 1.44 12.33 6.51
CA SER A 30 2.45 12.87 7.43
C SER A 30 2.16 12.52 8.91
N LYS A 31 0.89 12.42 9.30
CA LYS A 31 0.50 11.98 10.66
C LYS A 31 0.73 10.48 10.83
N SER A 32 0.40 9.67 9.84
CA SER A 32 0.66 8.23 9.84
C SER A 32 2.14 7.92 10.04
N LYS A 33 3.02 8.65 9.35
CA LYS A 33 4.48 8.50 9.50
C LYS A 33 5.00 8.75 10.93
N LYS A 34 4.28 9.53 11.74
CA LYS A 34 4.61 9.78 13.16
C LYS A 34 4.08 8.69 14.08
N LEU A 35 3.03 7.99 13.69
CA LEU A 35 2.37 6.93 14.47
C LEU A 35 3.00 5.56 14.24
N LEU A 36 3.42 5.27 13.02
CA LEU A 36 3.95 3.97 12.61
C LEU A 36 5.14 3.48 13.45
N PRO A 37 6.13 4.31 13.85
CA PRO A 37 7.21 3.84 14.71
C PRO A 37 6.74 3.25 16.05
N LYS A 38 5.61 3.74 16.59
CA LYS A 38 5.00 3.20 17.83
C LYS A 38 4.36 1.83 17.60
N ILE A 39 3.77 1.63 16.42
CA ILE A 39 3.13 0.35 16.05
C ILE A 39 4.19 -0.74 15.88
N TYR A 40 5.30 -0.41 15.21
CA TYR A 40 6.39 -1.34 14.92
C TYR A 40 7.43 -1.50 16.03
N LYS A 41 7.28 -0.78 17.16
CA LYS A 41 8.19 -0.94 18.31
C LYS A 41 8.19 -2.38 18.80
N GLY A 42 9.39 -2.99 18.85
CA GLY A 42 9.60 -4.40 19.19
C GLY A 42 9.49 -5.35 18.01
N HIS A 43 9.14 -4.84 16.81
CA HIS A 43 9.13 -5.60 15.56
C HIS A 43 9.60 -4.74 14.39
N GLU A 44 10.79 -4.19 14.52
CA GLU A 44 11.42 -3.33 13.52
C GLU A 44 12.00 -4.19 12.38
N VAL A 45 11.12 -4.69 11.48
CA VAL A 45 11.47 -5.55 10.34
C VAL A 45 10.81 -5.01 9.07
N THR A 46 11.57 -4.89 7.98
CA THR A 46 11.07 -4.40 6.68
C THR A 46 10.26 -5.46 5.95
N ILE A 47 9.17 -5.07 5.31
CA ILE A 47 8.25 -6.02 4.67
C ILE A 47 8.93 -6.83 3.54
N TYR A 48 9.52 -6.19 2.56
CA TYR A 48 9.97 -6.89 1.35
C TYR A 48 11.26 -7.68 1.54
N CYS A 49 12.18 -7.21 2.37
CA CYS A 49 13.49 -7.85 2.57
C CYS A 49 13.65 -8.56 3.91
N GLY A 50 12.74 -8.34 4.87
CA GLY A 50 12.91 -8.91 6.21
C GLY A 50 14.09 -8.34 7.00
N CYS A 51 14.65 -7.21 6.58
CA CYS A 51 15.78 -6.60 7.28
C CYS A 51 15.33 -5.96 8.60
N LYS A 52 16.06 -6.23 9.67
CA LYS A 52 15.93 -5.49 10.92
C LYS A 52 16.35 -4.02 10.71
N TYR A 53 15.77 -3.10 11.48
CA TYR A 53 16.17 -1.70 11.43
C TYR A 53 16.09 -1.05 12.81
N LYS A 54 16.83 0.06 13.00
CA LYS A 54 16.74 0.88 14.21
C LYS A 54 16.52 2.34 13.81
N GLY A 55 15.45 2.94 14.33
CA GLY A 55 15.03 4.28 13.92
C GLY A 55 14.73 4.34 12.41
N LYS A 56 15.60 4.98 11.63
CA LYS A 56 15.47 5.05 10.17
C LYS A 56 16.55 4.30 9.41
N LYS A 57 17.44 3.57 10.10
CA LYS A 57 18.59 2.87 9.49
C LYS A 57 18.33 1.39 9.39
N PRO A 58 18.28 0.79 8.18
CA PRO A 58 18.22 -0.65 8.00
C PRO A 58 19.56 -1.31 8.35
N ASN A 59 19.50 -2.52 8.89
CA ASN A 59 20.64 -3.40 9.08
C ASN A 59 20.71 -4.41 7.93
N PHE A 60 21.50 -4.11 6.90
CA PHE A 60 21.62 -4.96 5.71
C PHE A 60 22.14 -6.36 6.02
N LYS A 61 23.06 -6.50 7.01
CA LYS A 61 23.61 -7.80 7.41
C LYS A 61 22.52 -8.74 7.94
N SER A 62 21.45 -8.21 8.52
CA SER A 62 20.38 -9.03 9.10
C SER A 62 19.51 -9.77 8.06
N CYS A 63 19.61 -9.39 6.78
CA CYS A 63 18.80 -9.94 5.69
C CYS A 63 19.62 -10.17 4.40
N GLY A 64 20.92 -9.91 4.42
CA GLY A 64 21.77 -10.04 3.23
C GLY A 64 21.46 -9.07 2.08
N PHE A 65 20.80 -7.94 2.37
CA PHE A 65 20.49 -6.93 1.35
C PHE A 65 21.75 -6.28 0.79
N LYS A 66 21.81 -6.15 -0.53
CA LYS A 66 22.86 -5.41 -1.25
C LYS A 66 22.23 -4.27 -2.06
N PRO A 67 22.61 -3.00 -1.81
CA PRO A 67 22.14 -1.86 -2.62
C PRO A 67 22.54 -2.03 -4.10
N LYS A 68 21.65 -1.61 -5.02
CA LYS A 68 21.86 -1.76 -6.46
C LYS A 68 22.15 -0.43 -7.18
N LYS A 69 21.33 0.59 -6.94
CA LYS A 69 21.39 1.86 -7.69
C LYS A 69 21.45 3.09 -6.80
N ASP A 70 20.64 3.15 -5.76
CA ASP A 70 20.49 4.33 -4.90
C ASP A 70 20.90 3.99 -3.46
N VAL A 71 22.22 3.92 -3.24
CA VAL A 71 22.81 3.63 -1.93
C VAL A 71 22.32 4.64 -0.86
N LYS A 72 22.17 5.92 -1.22
CA LYS A 72 21.66 6.93 -0.31
C LYS A 72 20.25 6.64 0.15
N ARG A 73 19.39 6.21 -0.78
CA ARG A 73 18.00 5.86 -0.48
C ARG A 73 17.91 4.49 0.21
N ALA A 74 18.79 3.55 -0.13
CA ALA A 74 18.90 2.26 0.55
C ALA A 74 19.17 2.42 2.05
N ASN A 75 19.99 3.39 2.45
CA ASN A 75 20.36 3.63 3.84
C ASN A 75 19.27 4.28 4.71
N ARG A 76 18.01 4.27 4.26
CA ARG A 76 16.89 4.75 5.08
C ARG A 76 15.66 3.87 4.95
N ILE A 77 14.87 3.81 6.03
CA ILE A 77 13.54 3.23 6.01
C ILE A 77 12.55 4.26 5.47
N GLU A 78 11.69 3.81 4.59
CA GLU A 78 10.53 4.54 4.09
C GLU A 78 9.24 3.77 4.44
N TRP A 79 8.14 4.51 4.59
CA TRP A 79 6.82 3.90 4.79
C TRP A 79 6.20 3.63 3.44
N GLU A 80 6.13 2.36 3.11
CA GLU A 80 5.62 1.84 1.86
C GLU A 80 4.11 1.75 1.88
N HIS A 81 3.46 2.21 0.81
CA HIS A 81 2.08 1.89 0.50
C HIS A 81 2.03 0.56 -0.27
N VAL A 82 1.71 -0.53 0.39
CA VAL A 82 1.62 -1.86 -0.25
C VAL A 82 0.63 -1.84 -1.41
N VAL A 83 -0.55 -1.27 -1.20
CA VAL A 83 -1.42 -0.83 -2.31
C VAL A 83 -0.99 0.59 -2.70
N PRO A 84 -0.37 0.79 -3.87
CA PRO A 84 0.12 2.10 -4.27
C PRO A 84 -0.99 3.15 -4.31
N ALA A 85 -0.67 4.38 -3.91
CA ALA A 85 -1.60 5.50 -4.05
C ALA A 85 -2.10 5.69 -5.50
N HIS A 86 -1.31 5.27 -6.48
CA HIS A 86 -1.68 5.22 -7.89
C HIS A 86 -2.86 4.26 -8.14
N ALA A 87 -2.89 3.10 -7.50
CA ALA A 87 -3.91 2.07 -7.74
C ALA A 87 -5.33 2.59 -7.41
N PHE A 88 -5.50 3.29 -6.29
CA PHE A 88 -6.78 3.88 -5.94
C PHE A 88 -6.94 5.33 -6.42
N GLY A 89 -5.83 6.01 -6.70
CA GLY A 89 -5.82 7.41 -7.13
C GLY A 89 -6.58 7.64 -8.43
N HIS A 90 -6.51 6.70 -9.37
CA HIS A 90 -7.20 6.78 -10.64
C HIS A 90 -8.73 6.86 -10.53
N SER A 91 -9.31 6.43 -9.43
CA SER A 91 -10.74 6.57 -9.17
C SER A 91 -11.18 7.99 -8.85
N PHE A 92 -10.22 8.92 -8.61
CA PHE A 92 -10.50 10.31 -8.25
C PHE A 92 -10.33 11.24 -9.44
N LYS A 93 -11.30 12.18 -9.65
CA LYS A 93 -11.25 13.22 -10.68
C LYS A 93 -9.98 14.07 -10.55
N GLU A 94 -9.63 14.46 -9.32
CA GLU A 94 -8.44 15.26 -9.03
C GLU A 94 -7.14 14.59 -9.49
N TRP A 95 -7.09 13.25 -9.45
CA TRP A 95 -5.94 12.50 -9.95
C TRP A 95 -5.85 12.54 -11.48
N ARG A 96 -6.98 12.31 -12.17
CA ARG A 96 -7.02 12.19 -13.63
C ARG A 96 -6.89 13.52 -14.34
N VAL A 97 -7.70 14.49 -13.95
CA VAL A 97 -7.84 15.77 -14.66
C VAL A 97 -7.51 17.01 -13.81
N GLY A 98 -7.39 16.84 -12.49
CA GLY A 98 -7.17 17.96 -11.57
C GLY A 98 -8.48 18.53 -11.03
N SER A 99 -8.40 19.69 -10.41
CA SER A 99 -9.54 20.49 -9.94
C SER A 99 -9.17 21.97 -9.90
N GLU A 100 -10.14 22.84 -9.73
CA GLU A 100 -9.93 24.30 -9.56
C GLU A 100 -9.02 24.62 -8.37
N LYS A 101 -9.08 23.81 -7.31
CA LYS A 101 -8.21 23.94 -6.12
C LYS A 101 -6.77 23.53 -6.38
N CYS A 102 -6.47 22.96 -7.54
CA CYS A 102 -5.16 22.42 -7.88
C CYS A 102 -4.38 23.38 -8.79
N VAL A 103 -4.16 24.57 -8.26
CA VAL A 103 -3.35 25.63 -8.90
C VAL A 103 -2.16 25.93 -8.00
N ASN A 104 -0.98 26.05 -8.56
CA ASN A 104 0.23 26.43 -7.82
C ASN A 104 0.33 27.97 -7.66
N LYS A 105 1.34 28.42 -6.91
CA LYS A 105 1.57 29.85 -6.68
C LYS A 105 1.79 30.68 -7.95
N LYS A 106 2.12 30.04 -9.08
CA LYS A 106 2.34 30.68 -10.40
C LYS A 106 1.11 30.57 -11.30
N GLY A 107 -0.07 30.22 -10.77
CA GLY A 107 -1.31 30.06 -11.57
C GLY A 107 -1.38 28.78 -12.41
N LYS A 108 -0.34 27.91 -12.39
CA LYS A 108 -0.31 26.68 -13.19
C LYS A 108 -1.15 25.57 -12.53
N LYS A 109 -2.10 25.01 -13.29
CA LYS A 109 -2.90 23.85 -12.88
C LYS A 109 -2.04 22.59 -12.79
N PHE A 110 -2.36 21.70 -11.83
CA PHE A 110 -1.72 20.40 -11.67
C PHE A 110 -2.74 19.31 -11.33
N LYS A 111 -2.37 18.05 -11.58
CA LYS A 111 -3.16 16.84 -11.32
C LYS A 111 -2.32 15.77 -10.62
N GLY A 112 -2.83 14.53 -10.51
CA GLY A 112 -2.14 13.40 -9.91
C GLY A 112 -2.17 13.44 -8.39
N ARG A 113 -1.26 12.70 -7.74
CA ARG A 113 -1.22 12.49 -6.28
C ARG A 113 -1.33 13.78 -5.47
N LYS A 114 -0.63 14.83 -5.89
CA LYS A 114 -0.63 16.12 -5.19
C LYS A 114 -1.99 16.82 -5.21
N CYS A 115 -2.71 16.70 -6.31
CA CYS A 115 -4.06 17.26 -6.43
C CYS A 115 -5.06 16.41 -5.67
N ALA A 116 -5.03 15.08 -5.87
CA ALA A 116 -5.88 14.12 -5.15
C ALA A 116 -5.73 14.24 -3.62
N GLY A 117 -4.52 14.53 -3.12
CA GLY A 117 -4.29 14.79 -1.69
C GLY A 117 -5.09 15.94 -1.08
N LYS A 118 -5.73 16.79 -1.90
CA LYS A 118 -6.69 17.80 -1.44
C LYS A 118 -8.12 17.26 -1.29
N ASN A 119 -8.41 16.10 -1.88
CA ASN A 119 -9.67 15.38 -1.66
C ASN A 119 -9.59 14.64 -0.31
N LYS A 120 -10.64 14.83 0.51
CA LYS A 120 -10.68 14.26 1.88
C LYS A 120 -10.61 12.74 1.89
N THR A 121 -11.35 12.07 1.02
CA THR A 121 -11.39 10.61 0.94
C THR A 121 -10.04 10.05 0.51
N PHE A 122 -9.43 10.61 -0.54
CA PHE A 122 -8.09 10.21 -0.97
C PHE A 122 -7.05 10.38 0.16
N ALA A 123 -7.07 11.51 0.87
CA ALA A 123 -6.14 11.79 1.95
C ALA A 123 -6.29 10.79 3.12
N LEU A 124 -7.52 10.35 3.43
CA LEU A 124 -7.79 9.31 4.41
C LEU A 124 -7.27 7.94 3.95
N MET A 125 -7.47 7.58 2.67
CA MET A 125 -6.93 6.33 2.08
C MET A 125 -5.40 6.32 2.09
N GLU A 126 -4.78 7.44 1.70
CA GLU A 126 -3.32 7.59 1.70
C GLU A 126 -2.72 7.52 3.12
N ALA A 127 -3.50 7.88 4.13
CA ALA A 127 -3.09 7.86 5.52
C ALA A 127 -3.41 6.56 6.26
N ASP A 128 -4.05 5.59 5.62
CA ASP A 128 -4.49 4.35 6.24
C ASP A 128 -3.31 3.48 6.72
N LEU A 129 -3.24 3.24 8.03
CA LEU A 129 -2.14 2.53 8.67
C LEU A 129 -2.07 1.05 8.27
N TYR A 130 -3.19 0.43 7.90
CA TYR A 130 -3.20 -0.97 7.45
C TYR A 130 -2.46 -1.15 6.12
N ASN A 131 -2.41 -0.11 5.29
CA ASN A 131 -1.68 -0.12 4.02
C ASN A 131 -0.19 0.28 4.12
N LEU A 132 0.29 0.63 5.33
CA LEU A 132 1.61 1.23 5.50
C LEU A 132 2.59 0.29 6.24
N TYR A 133 3.70 -0.03 5.57
CA TYR A 133 4.72 -0.93 6.09
C TYR A 133 6.13 -0.32 5.97
N PRO A 134 7.07 -0.68 6.86
CA PRO A 134 8.45 -0.23 6.71
C PRO A 134 9.11 -0.99 5.55
N ALA A 135 9.79 -0.26 4.68
CA ALA A 135 10.56 -0.83 3.58
C ALA A 135 11.92 -0.14 3.45
N ILE A 136 12.90 -0.82 2.86
CA ILE A 136 14.16 -0.19 2.43
C ILE A 136 13.83 0.83 1.35
N GLY A 137 14.32 2.05 1.50
CA GLY A 137 13.95 3.16 0.62
C GLY A 137 14.28 2.92 -0.85
N GLU A 138 15.39 2.24 -1.17
CA GLU A 138 15.73 1.88 -2.55
C GLU A 138 14.68 0.94 -3.15
N VAL A 139 14.32 -0.12 -2.42
CA VAL A 139 13.29 -1.08 -2.87
C VAL A 139 11.94 -0.39 -3.08
N ASN A 140 11.52 0.44 -2.12
CA ASN A 140 10.31 1.25 -2.24
C ASN A 140 10.35 2.14 -3.51
N GLY A 141 11.49 2.78 -3.76
CA GLY A 141 11.67 3.63 -4.94
C GLY A 141 11.61 2.90 -6.26
N LEU A 142 12.25 1.75 -6.35
CA LEU A 142 12.27 0.94 -7.56
C LEU A 142 10.93 0.25 -7.82
N ARG A 143 10.26 -0.18 -6.74
CA ARG A 143 8.91 -0.73 -6.83
C ARG A 143 7.92 0.31 -7.38
N SER A 144 8.07 1.59 -7.02
CA SER A 144 7.24 2.66 -7.56
C SER A 144 5.73 2.36 -7.39
N ASN A 145 4.97 2.35 -8.48
CA ASN A 145 3.54 1.98 -8.51
C ASN A 145 3.28 0.66 -9.24
N TYR A 146 4.28 -0.17 -9.40
CA TYR A 146 4.14 -1.41 -10.15
C TYR A 146 3.17 -2.37 -9.46
N PRO A 147 2.31 -3.06 -10.23
CA PRO A 147 1.40 -4.06 -9.69
C PRO A 147 2.17 -5.28 -9.18
N ILE A 148 1.54 -5.98 -8.25
CA ILE A 148 2.00 -7.29 -7.79
C ILE A 148 1.79 -8.35 -8.89
N ALA A 149 2.72 -9.30 -8.99
CA ALA A 149 2.66 -10.41 -9.94
C ALA A 149 3.62 -11.53 -9.53
N GLU A 150 3.45 -12.72 -10.05
CA GLU A 150 4.51 -13.72 -10.13
C GLU A 150 5.49 -13.34 -11.24
N ILE A 151 6.79 -13.49 -10.99
CA ILE A 151 7.88 -13.17 -11.93
C ILE A 151 8.76 -14.42 -12.08
N PRO A 152 8.57 -15.22 -13.14
CA PRO A 152 9.36 -16.41 -13.33
C PRO A 152 10.83 -16.08 -13.64
N GLY A 153 11.76 -16.90 -13.16
CA GLY A 153 13.19 -16.76 -13.42
C GLY A 153 13.84 -15.69 -12.54
N GLU A 154 13.81 -15.89 -11.26
CA GLU A 154 14.32 -14.98 -10.23
C GLU A 154 15.76 -14.53 -10.44
N LYS A 155 15.93 -13.22 -10.56
CA LYS A 155 17.25 -12.58 -10.47
C LYS A 155 17.38 -11.94 -9.09
N ARG A 156 18.24 -12.46 -8.24
CA ARG A 156 18.55 -11.93 -6.90
C ARG A 156 19.33 -10.60 -7.01
N GLU A 157 18.63 -9.53 -7.42
CA GLU A 157 19.24 -8.23 -7.68
C GLU A 157 19.68 -7.48 -6.41
N PHE A 158 19.10 -7.85 -5.26
CA PHE A 158 19.34 -7.20 -3.96
C PHE A 158 20.06 -8.12 -2.96
N GLY A 159 20.94 -8.99 -3.44
CA GLY A 159 21.62 -9.99 -2.61
C GLY A 159 20.67 -11.09 -2.17
N SER A 160 20.60 -11.38 -0.85
CA SER A 160 19.66 -12.39 -0.31
C SER A 160 18.25 -11.84 -0.06
N CYS A 161 18.01 -10.54 -0.29
CA CYS A 161 16.65 -10.00 -0.24
C CYS A 161 15.85 -10.46 -1.44
N ASP A 162 14.86 -11.27 -1.18
CA ASP A 162 14.02 -11.96 -2.13
C ASP A 162 12.83 -11.11 -2.57
N VAL A 163 13.13 -10.01 -3.26
CA VAL A 163 12.14 -9.15 -3.90
C VAL A 163 12.53 -8.96 -5.35
N GLU A 164 11.62 -9.28 -6.26
CA GLU A 164 11.82 -9.08 -7.69
C GLU A 164 11.08 -7.84 -8.17
N ILE A 165 11.78 -7.02 -8.98
CA ILE A 165 11.21 -5.87 -9.65
C ILE A 165 11.63 -5.94 -11.12
N TYR A 166 10.73 -6.45 -11.97
CA TYR A 166 11.04 -6.69 -13.38
C TYR A 166 9.86 -6.35 -14.29
N LYS A 167 10.14 -5.76 -15.46
CA LYS A 167 9.12 -5.39 -16.47
C LYS A 167 7.88 -4.69 -15.88
N LYS A 168 8.12 -3.73 -15.00
CA LYS A 168 7.05 -2.96 -14.31
C LYS A 168 6.11 -3.83 -13.48
N LYS A 169 6.61 -4.89 -12.89
CA LYS A 169 5.93 -5.77 -11.94
C LYS A 169 6.78 -5.92 -10.68
N MET A 170 6.18 -6.31 -9.58
CA MET A 170 6.86 -6.60 -8.34
C MET A 170 6.33 -7.89 -7.73
N GLU A 171 7.25 -8.75 -7.33
CA GLU A 171 6.99 -9.93 -6.53
C GLU A 171 7.71 -9.79 -5.18
N PRO A 172 6.99 -9.86 -4.05
CA PRO A 172 7.60 -9.87 -2.73
C PRO A 172 8.07 -11.29 -2.39
N ARG A 173 8.98 -11.40 -1.40
CA ARG A 173 9.37 -12.71 -0.85
C ARG A 173 8.15 -13.50 -0.37
N ASP A 174 8.23 -14.83 -0.42
CA ASP A 174 7.11 -15.73 -0.11
C ASP A 174 6.50 -15.49 1.27
N GLN A 175 7.34 -15.23 2.29
CA GLN A 175 6.92 -15.04 3.70
C GLN A 175 6.12 -13.75 3.96
N VAL A 176 5.78 -12.98 2.93
CA VAL A 176 4.92 -11.79 3.04
C VAL A 176 3.92 -11.68 1.91
N LYS A 177 3.81 -12.68 1.06
CA LYS A 177 2.80 -12.73 -0.01
C LYS A 177 1.39 -12.62 0.58
N GLY A 178 1.12 -13.33 1.67
CA GLY A 178 -0.16 -13.24 2.39
C GLY A 178 -0.42 -11.88 3.03
N ASN A 179 0.60 -11.27 3.68
CA ASN A 179 0.46 -9.91 4.21
C ASN A 179 0.10 -8.90 3.11
N VAL A 180 0.75 -9.01 1.95
CA VAL A 180 0.45 -8.17 0.77
C VAL A 180 -0.98 -8.45 0.28
N ALA A 181 -1.36 -9.71 0.11
CA ALA A 181 -2.68 -10.11 -0.34
C ALA A 181 -3.80 -9.58 0.58
N ARG A 182 -3.67 -9.79 1.90
CA ARG A 182 -4.63 -9.31 2.91
C ARG A 182 -4.70 -7.79 2.96
N THR A 183 -3.59 -7.09 2.69
CA THR A 183 -3.58 -5.63 2.58
C THR A 183 -4.41 -5.17 1.37
N TYR A 184 -4.27 -5.82 0.21
CA TYR A 184 -5.11 -5.54 -0.96
C TYR A 184 -6.58 -5.83 -0.68
N MET A 185 -6.90 -6.98 -0.08
CA MET A 185 -8.27 -7.35 0.28
C MET A 185 -8.90 -6.36 1.27
N TYR A 186 -8.11 -5.91 2.27
CA TYR A 186 -8.56 -4.88 3.20
C TYR A 186 -8.90 -3.58 2.48
N MET A 187 -7.97 -3.06 1.67
CA MET A 187 -8.16 -1.79 0.98
C MET A 187 -9.35 -1.83 0.02
N GLU A 188 -9.55 -2.93 -0.71
CA GLU A 188 -10.73 -3.10 -1.60
C GLU A 188 -12.04 -3.10 -0.81
N LYS A 189 -12.07 -3.82 0.34
CA LYS A 189 -13.26 -3.93 1.18
C LYS A 189 -13.55 -2.65 1.95
N ALA A 190 -12.50 -1.99 2.47
CA ALA A 190 -12.62 -0.77 3.26
C ALA A 190 -13.00 0.44 2.41
N TYR A 191 -12.62 0.44 1.13
CA TYR A 191 -12.84 1.53 0.19
C TYR A 191 -13.46 1.01 -1.13
N PRO A 192 -14.70 0.52 -1.07
CA PRO A 192 -15.37 -0.10 -2.21
C PRO A 192 -15.51 0.86 -3.39
N GLY A 193 -15.58 0.30 -4.60
CA GLY A 193 -15.74 1.06 -5.84
C GLY A 193 -14.47 1.76 -6.36
N ARG A 194 -13.30 1.52 -5.73
CA ARG A 194 -12.02 2.16 -6.15
C ARG A 194 -11.20 1.32 -7.13
N GLY A 195 -11.63 0.09 -7.43
CA GLY A 195 -10.97 -0.79 -8.40
C GLY A 195 -9.54 -1.17 -8.01
N ILE A 196 -9.29 -1.38 -6.71
CA ILE A 196 -7.96 -1.68 -6.16
C ILE A 196 -7.49 -3.05 -6.62
N ILE A 197 -8.38 -4.04 -6.65
CA ILE A 197 -8.10 -5.39 -7.10
C ILE A 197 -8.69 -5.59 -8.51
N SER A 198 -7.83 -5.64 -9.51
CA SER A 198 -8.25 -5.96 -10.88
C SER A 198 -8.78 -7.40 -10.98
N LYS A 199 -9.66 -7.67 -11.94
CA LYS A 199 -10.15 -9.03 -12.22
C LYS A 199 -9.02 -10.04 -12.39
N LYS A 200 -7.92 -9.63 -13.04
CA LYS A 200 -6.71 -10.45 -13.26
C LYS A 200 -6.01 -10.84 -11.96
N ASN A 201 -5.97 -9.94 -10.97
CA ASN A 201 -5.23 -10.17 -9.74
C ASN A 201 -6.04 -10.87 -8.64
N LYS A 202 -7.35 -11.08 -8.82
CA LYS A 202 -8.18 -11.76 -7.81
C LYS A 202 -7.67 -13.16 -7.47
N LYS A 203 -7.34 -13.96 -8.50
CA LYS A 203 -6.82 -15.33 -8.33
C LYS A 203 -5.46 -15.35 -7.65
N LEU A 204 -4.56 -14.42 -8.04
CA LEU A 204 -3.24 -14.29 -7.46
C LEU A 204 -3.32 -13.94 -5.96
N ILE A 205 -4.12 -12.94 -5.61
CA ILE A 205 -4.32 -12.50 -4.23
C ILE A 205 -4.88 -13.64 -3.37
N ALA A 206 -5.86 -14.39 -3.87
CA ALA A 206 -6.42 -15.54 -3.16
C ALA A 206 -5.40 -16.69 -2.98
N ALA A 207 -4.52 -16.90 -3.97
CA ALA A 207 -3.45 -17.89 -3.88
C ALA A 207 -2.38 -17.48 -2.84
N TRP A 208 -1.97 -16.21 -2.85
CA TRP A 208 -0.98 -15.69 -1.90
C TRP A 208 -1.48 -15.69 -0.45
N ASP A 209 -2.75 -15.40 -0.21
CA ASP A 209 -3.37 -15.48 1.11
C ASP A 209 -3.34 -16.90 1.68
N LYS A 210 -3.51 -17.92 0.83
CA LYS A 210 -3.41 -19.34 1.23
C LYS A 210 -1.96 -19.79 1.43
N LEU A 211 -1.05 -19.32 0.57
CA LEU A 211 0.37 -19.69 0.59
C LEU A 211 1.06 -19.21 1.86
N ASP A 212 0.73 -18.01 2.31
CA ASP A 212 1.32 -17.35 3.47
C ASP A 212 0.20 -16.96 4.47
N PRO A 213 -0.22 -17.92 5.32
CA PRO A 213 -1.26 -17.67 6.32
C PRO A 213 -0.87 -16.59 7.32
N VAL A 214 -1.88 -15.95 7.94
CA VAL A 214 -1.68 -14.93 8.95
C VAL A 214 -0.79 -15.43 10.10
N ASP A 215 0.14 -14.59 10.54
CA ASP A 215 0.99 -14.84 11.69
C ASP A 215 0.59 -14.01 12.92
N LYS A 216 1.18 -14.33 14.05
CA LYS A 216 0.92 -13.66 15.33
C LYS A 216 1.22 -12.15 15.26
N TRP A 217 2.34 -11.77 14.62
CA TRP A 217 2.70 -10.37 14.50
C TRP A 217 1.70 -9.58 13.66
N GLU A 218 1.23 -10.13 12.57
CA GLU A 218 0.22 -9.47 11.72
C GLU A 218 -1.07 -9.18 12.53
N CYS A 219 -1.48 -10.12 13.38
CA CYS A 219 -2.63 -9.96 14.28
C CYS A 219 -2.38 -8.92 15.36
N GLU A 220 -1.21 -8.93 16.00
CA GLU A 220 -0.82 -7.91 16.99
C GLU A 220 -0.75 -6.52 16.37
N ARG A 221 -0.18 -6.41 15.16
CA ARG A 221 -0.14 -5.17 14.40
C ARG A 221 -1.55 -4.65 14.12
N SER A 222 -2.46 -5.53 13.68
CA SER A 222 -3.86 -5.16 13.45
C SER A 222 -4.51 -4.59 14.69
N LYS A 223 -4.38 -5.25 15.84
CA LYS A 223 -4.91 -4.77 17.14
C LYS A 223 -4.33 -3.40 17.54
N LYS A 224 -3.01 -3.18 17.32
CA LYS A 224 -2.36 -1.88 17.58
C LYS A 224 -2.92 -0.78 16.66
N ILE A 225 -3.11 -1.06 15.38
CA ILE A 225 -3.67 -0.11 14.41
C ILE A 225 -5.12 0.23 14.78
N GLN A 226 -5.95 -0.77 15.06
CA GLN A 226 -7.35 -0.56 15.45
C GLN A 226 -7.50 0.38 16.63
N LYS A 227 -6.64 0.25 17.65
CA LYS A 227 -6.64 1.16 18.82
C LYS A 227 -6.39 2.62 18.44
N ILE A 228 -5.56 2.87 17.40
CA ILE A 228 -5.16 4.20 16.96
C ILE A 228 -6.12 4.75 15.91
N GLN A 229 -6.45 3.95 14.89
CA GLN A 229 -7.20 4.37 13.71
C GLN A 229 -8.73 4.23 13.90
N LYS A 230 -9.17 3.49 14.95
CA LYS A 230 -10.57 3.33 15.36
C LYS A 230 -11.47 2.63 14.32
N ASN A 231 -10.89 1.83 13.42
CA ASN A 231 -11.64 0.94 12.54
C ASN A 231 -11.04 -0.46 12.54
N ALA A 232 -11.88 -1.47 12.39
CA ALA A 232 -11.49 -2.86 12.33
C ALA A 232 -10.97 -3.24 10.93
N ASN A 233 -10.03 -4.18 10.87
CA ASN A 233 -9.66 -4.86 9.65
C ASN A 233 -10.35 -6.24 9.60
N LEU A 234 -11.57 -6.29 9.08
CA LEU A 234 -12.38 -7.51 9.06
C LEU A 234 -11.74 -8.69 8.31
N VAL A 235 -10.76 -8.43 7.43
CA VAL A 235 -10.00 -9.48 6.75
C VAL A 235 -9.05 -10.14 7.74
N LEU A 236 -8.27 -9.35 8.47
CA LEU A 236 -7.34 -9.86 9.47
C LEU A 236 -8.05 -10.39 10.72
N ASP A 237 -9.10 -9.73 11.18
CA ASP A 237 -9.82 -10.15 12.39
C ASP A 237 -10.37 -11.57 12.22
N LYS A 238 -10.94 -11.91 11.04
CA LYS A 238 -11.36 -13.26 10.73
C LYS A 238 -10.19 -14.23 10.71
N ALA A 239 -9.15 -13.94 9.94
CA ALA A 239 -7.99 -14.82 9.79
C ALA A 239 -7.26 -15.07 11.12
N CYS A 240 -7.12 -14.03 11.96
CA CYS A 240 -6.52 -14.15 13.28
C CYS A 240 -7.36 -15.02 14.22
N LYS A 241 -8.69 -14.84 14.22
CA LYS A 241 -9.60 -15.68 15.00
C LYS A 241 -9.53 -17.14 14.58
N ASP A 242 -9.53 -17.42 13.28
CA ASP A 242 -9.46 -18.77 12.72
C ASP A 242 -8.13 -19.48 13.10
N LYS A 243 -7.06 -18.72 13.40
CA LYS A 243 -5.75 -19.21 13.84
C LYS A 243 -5.56 -19.18 15.38
N GLY A 244 -6.54 -18.71 16.15
CA GLY A 244 -6.45 -18.63 17.61
C GLY A 244 -5.56 -17.50 18.16
N PHE A 245 -5.37 -16.39 17.41
CA PHE A 245 -4.56 -15.23 17.80
C PHE A 245 -5.37 -14.07 18.37
#